data_02afcd785f59c2d62dac1017e69fde8d
#
_entry.id   02afcd785f59c2d62dac1017e69fde8d
#
_cell.length_a   1.000
_cell.length_b   1.000
_cell.length_c   1.000
_cell.angle_alpha   90.00
_cell.angle_beta   90.00
_cell.angle_gamma   90.00
#
_symmetry.space_group_name_H-M   'P 1'
#
loop_
_entity.id
_entity.type
_entity.pdbx_description
1 polymer ?
#
loop_
_entity_poly.entity_id
_entity_poly.type
_entity_poly.pdbx_seq_one_letter_code
_entity_poly.pdbx_strand_id
1 'polypeptide(L)'
;DTLNIIFITVGDLMNESKTDNTSRISTQPVEKKSLYLKISDSIYSYIQMNGLQPGDKLPSEREMSAMLGTSRNSVREALRILEDRGLIYVKTGSGVFIQNPYGENNSFTVRLTNFTLHEMQELQSTLDHQAVENAMERGTVEEKQQLISLASEMVRLASDNLYSHILDHSFHSKLYQIGRNSVIHPLIV
;
A
#
# COMPACT_ATOMS: atom_id res chain seq x y z
N ASP A 1 2.73 -0.79 17.31
CA ASP A 1 1.92 -1.82 16.64
C ASP A 1 0.99 -1.18 15.62
N THR A 2 1.24 -1.41 14.34
CA THR A 2 0.47 -0.89 13.20
C THR A 2 -1.04 -1.12 13.38
N LEU A 3 -1.44 -2.28 13.91
CA LEU A 3 -2.85 -2.60 14.21
C LEU A 3 -3.47 -1.65 15.25
N ASN A 4 -2.71 -1.20 16.23
CA ASN A 4 -3.21 -0.29 17.25
C ASN A 4 -3.47 1.11 16.69
N ILE A 5 -2.60 1.58 15.80
CA ILE A 5 -2.77 2.84 15.06
C ILE A 5 -3.97 2.74 14.12
N ILE A 6 -4.13 1.61 13.41
CA ILE A 6 -5.28 1.35 12.54
C ILE A 6 -6.58 1.39 13.35
N PHE A 7 -6.65 0.75 14.52
CA PHE A 7 -7.84 0.76 15.37
C PHE A 7 -8.21 2.16 15.87
N ILE A 8 -7.22 2.96 16.28
CA ILE A 8 -7.43 4.33 16.72
C ILE A 8 -7.89 5.20 15.54
N THR A 9 -7.18 5.10 14.41
CA THR A 9 -7.50 5.89 13.20
C THR A 9 -8.88 5.54 12.63
N VAL A 10 -9.24 4.27 12.59
CA VAL A 10 -10.58 3.82 12.13
C VAL A 10 -11.66 4.25 13.12
N GLY A 11 -11.39 4.20 14.42
CA GLY A 11 -12.33 4.63 15.45
C GLY A 11 -12.66 6.14 15.33
N ASP A 12 -11.65 6.96 15.16
CA ASP A 12 -11.81 8.41 15.03
C ASP A 12 -12.50 8.79 13.71
N LEU A 13 -12.10 8.18 12.59
CA LEU A 13 -12.70 8.41 11.28
C LEU A 13 -14.16 7.90 11.19
N MET A 14 -14.50 6.80 11.86
CA MET A 14 -15.87 6.28 11.90
C MET A 14 -16.83 7.14 12.75
N ASN A 15 -16.31 7.87 13.72
CA ASN A 15 -17.12 8.73 14.56
C ASN A 15 -17.59 10.00 13.82
N GLU A 16 -16.84 10.46 12.82
CA GLU A 16 -17.24 11.59 11.95
C GLU A 16 -18.18 11.20 10.81
N SER A 17 -18.22 9.90 10.40
CA SER A 17 -18.91 9.45 9.20
C SER A 17 -20.32 8.87 9.41
N LYS A 18 -21.01 9.15 10.53
CA LYS A 18 -22.39 8.72 10.73
C LYS A 18 -23.40 9.49 9.85
N THR A 19 -23.35 9.22 8.55
CA THR A 19 -24.48 9.49 7.64
C THR A 19 -24.52 8.42 6.54
N ASP A 20 -25.52 7.60 6.64
CA ASP A 20 -26.19 6.78 5.60
C ASP A 20 -25.33 6.07 4.55
N ASN A 21 -25.24 4.73 4.63
CA ASN A 21 -24.70 3.95 3.52
C ASN A 21 -25.42 2.62 3.29
N THR A 22 -26.16 2.55 2.20
CA THR A 22 -26.66 1.32 1.60
C THR A 22 -25.52 0.67 0.80
N SER A 23 -24.87 -0.31 1.37
CA SER A 23 -23.73 -1.01 0.76
C SER A 23 -24.17 -1.92 -0.40
N ARG A 24 -23.60 -1.70 -1.59
CA ARG A 24 -23.62 -2.68 -2.69
C ARG A 24 -22.55 -3.74 -2.44
N ILE A 25 -22.98 -4.98 -2.23
CA ILE A 25 -22.12 -6.14 -2.04
C ILE A 25 -21.42 -6.46 -3.38
N SER A 26 -20.08 -6.43 -3.38
CA SER A 26 -19.28 -6.89 -4.51
C SER A 26 -19.31 -8.43 -4.56
N THR A 27 -19.79 -9.00 -5.67
CA THR A 27 -20.02 -10.43 -5.88
C THR A 27 -18.79 -11.21 -6.40
N GLN A 28 -17.56 -10.74 -6.19
CA GLN A 28 -16.38 -11.54 -6.53
C GLN A 28 -16.05 -12.53 -5.39
N PRO A 29 -15.73 -13.81 -5.70
CA PRO A 29 -15.38 -14.79 -4.68
C PRO A 29 -14.16 -14.32 -3.88
N VAL A 30 -14.31 -14.25 -2.56
CA VAL A 30 -13.28 -13.82 -1.59
C VAL A 30 -11.96 -14.59 -1.77
N GLU A 31 -11.99 -15.88 -2.12
CA GLU A 31 -10.82 -16.72 -2.36
C GLU A 31 -9.92 -16.22 -3.51
N LYS A 32 -10.49 -15.76 -4.62
CA LYS A 32 -9.69 -15.27 -5.76
C LYS A 32 -9.01 -13.93 -5.44
N LYS A 33 -9.69 -13.04 -4.74
CA LYS A 33 -9.10 -11.75 -4.31
C LYS A 33 -7.91 -11.97 -3.37
N SER A 34 -8.06 -12.91 -2.42
CA SER A 34 -6.98 -13.31 -1.51
C SER A 34 -5.76 -13.90 -2.26
N LEU A 35 -5.99 -14.72 -3.31
CA LEU A 35 -4.92 -15.27 -4.13
C LEU A 35 -4.15 -14.18 -4.87
N TYR A 36 -4.84 -13.22 -5.50
CA TYR A 36 -4.19 -12.14 -6.25
C TYR A 36 -3.40 -11.21 -5.34
N LEU A 37 -3.88 -10.94 -4.12
CA LEU A 37 -3.11 -10.21 -3.11
C LEU A 37 -1.83 -10.94 -2.71
N LYS A 38 -1.88 -12.26 -2.47
CA LYS A 38 -0.69 -13.07 -2.16
C LYS A 38 0.34 -13.04 -3.30
N ILE A 39 -0.12 -13.10 -4.56
CA ILE A 39 0.76 -13.00 -5.72
C ILE A 39 1.37 -11.59 -5.81
N SER A 40 0.57 -10.54 -5.55
CA SER A 40 1.05 -9.15 -5.52
C SER A 40 2.11 -8.95 -4.42
N ASP A 41 1.89 -9.51 -3.22
CA ASP A 41 2.87 -9.48 -2.13
C ASP A 41 4.18 -10.21 -2.52
N SER A 42 4.08 -11.33 -3.23
CA SER A 42 5.26 -12.06 -3.74
C SER A 42 6.03 -11.24 -4.77
N ILE A 43 5.34 -10.55 -5.68
CA ILE A 43 5.97 -9.64 -6.66
C ILE A 43 6.62 -8.45 -5.93
N TYR A 44 5.93 -7.87 -4.95
CA TYR A 44 6.48 -6.77 -4.15
C TYR A 44 7.73 -7.20 -3.39
N SER A 45 7.70 -8.37 -2.75
CA SER A 45 8.88 -8.95 -2.08
C SER A 45 10.05 -9.17 -3.07
N TYR A 46 9.76 -9.62 -4.29
CA TYR A 46 10.77 -9.74 -5.34
C TYR A 46 11.41 -8.40 -5.67
N ILE A 47 10.63 -7.32 -5.78
CA ILE A 47 11.11 -5.95 -6.02
C ILE A 47 12.10 -5.55 -4.90
N GLN A 48 11.69 -5.73 -3.66
CA GLN A 48 12.51 -5.36 -2.49
C GLN A 48 13.80 -6.18 -2.38
N MET A 49 13.71 -7.51 -2.50
CA MET A 49 14.85 -8.42 -2.38
C MET A 49 15.89 -8.22 -3.47
N ASN A 50 15.49 -7.79 -4.67
CA ASN A 50 16.40 -7.49 -5.77
C ASN A 50 16.83 -6.02 -5.83
N GLY A 51 16.38 -5.19 -4.89
CA GLY A 51 16.72 -3.77 -4.81
C GLY A 51 16.32 -2.98 -6.06
N LEU A 52 15.22 -3.36 -6.71
CA LEU A 52 14.76 -2.68 -7.93
C LEU A 52 14.34 -1.25 -7.63
N GLN A 53 14.78 -0.34 -8.47
CA GLN A 53 14.57 1.10 -8.32
C GLN A 53 13.49 1.61 -9.28
N PRO A 54 12.88 2.80 -9.00
CA PRO A 54 12.00 3.46 -9.95
C PRO A 54 12.59 3.54 -11.35
N GLY A 55 11.82 3.11 -12.35
CA GLY A 55 12.25 3.01 -13.74
C GLY A 55 12.82 1.64 -14.14
N ASP A 56 13.16 0.77 -13.17
CA ASP A 56 13.59 -0.59 -13.48
C ASP A 56 12.45 -1.42 -14.03
N LYS A 57 12.80 -2.34 -14.92
CA LYS A 57 11.85 -3.22 -15.59
C LYS A 57 11.65 -4.50 -14.78
N LEU A 58 10.38 -4.87 -14.56
CA LEU A 58 10.02 -6.17 -13.99
C LEU A 58 10.17 -7.30 -15.04
N PRO A 59 10.37 -8.54 -14.57
CA PRO A 59 10.24 -9.72 -15.43
C PRO A 59 8.87 -9.75 -16.14
N SER A 60 8.82 -10.38 -17.32
CA SER A 60 7.57 -10.50 -18.07
C SER A 60 6.53 -11.33 -17.31
N GLU A 61 5.23 -11.16 -17.64
CA GLU A 61 4.15 -11.99 -17.07
C GLU A 61 4.46 -13.50 -17.20
N ARG A 62 5.12 -13.92 -18.31
CA ARG A 62 5.51 -15.30 -18.52
C ARG A 62 6.57 -15.76 -17.54
N GLU A 63 7.59 -14.96 -17.34
CA GLU A 63 8.68 -15.26 -16.40
C GLU A 63 8.17 -15.26 -14.96
N MET A 64 7.40 -14.26 -14.56
CA MET A 64 6.79 -14.20 -13.23
C MET A 64 5.83 -15.37 -12.99
N SER A 65 5.05 -15.77 -14.00
CA SER A 65 4.17 -16.95 -13.92
C SER A 65 4.96 -18.24 -13.65
N ALA A 66 6.12 -18.40 -14.33
CA ALA A 66 7.00 -19.55 -14.10
C ALA A 66 7.67 -19.49 -12.71
N MET A 67 8.17 -18.33 -12.29
CA MET A 67 8.84 -18.12 -10.99
C MET A 67 7.90 -18.36 -9.82
N LEU A 68 6.64 -17.91 -9.92
CA LEU A 68 5.64 -17.98 -8.84
C LEU A 68 4.76 -19.25 -8.93
N GLY A 69 4.97 -20.11 -9.92
CA GLY A 69 4.18 -21.33 -10.09
C GLY A 69 2.68 -21.09 -10.28
N THR A 70 2.29 -19.98 -10.91
CA THR A 70 0.90 -19.57 -11.06
C THR A 70 0.53 -19.26 -12.52
N SER A 71 -0.76 -19.02 -12.80
CA SER A 71 -1.20 -18.70 -14.17
C SER A 71 -0.82 -17.27 -14.57
N ARG A 72 -0.61 -17.01 -15.88
CA ARG A 72 -0.39 -15.64 -16.40
C ARG A 72 -1.56 -14.71 -16.09
N ASN A 73 -2.79 -15.23 -16.07
CA ASN A 73 -3.96 -14.42 -15.72
C ASN A 73 -3.89 -13.96 -14.24
N SER A 74 -3.47 -14.84 -13.34
CA SER A 74 -3.31 -14.49 -11.93
C SER A 74 -2.20 -13.46 -11.72
N VAL A 75 -1.09 -13.58 -12.46
CA VAL A 75 -0.02 -12.56 -12.45
C VAL A 75 -0.54 -11.23 -12.97
N ARG A 76 -1.33 -11.23 -14.05
CA ARG A 76 -1.89 -10.00 -14.63
C ARG A 76 -2.83 -9.29 -13.65
N GLU A 77 -3.71 -10.03 -12.95
CA GLU A 77 -4.58 -9.44 -11.93
C GLU A 77 -3.77 -8.89 -10.74
N ALA A 78 -2.70 -9.59 -10.34
CA ALA A 78 -1.79 -9.11 -9.31
C ALA A 78 -1.04 -7.83 -9.74
N LEU A 79 -0.58 -7.76 -10.99
CA LEU A 79 0.05 -6.56 -11.54
C LEU A 79 -0.93 -5.37 -11.60
N ARG A 80 -2.21 -5.61 -11.93
CA ARG A 80 -3.24 -4.54 -11.87
C ARG A 80 -3.38 -3.98 -10.48
N ILE A 81 -3.38 -4.84 -9.46
CA ILE A 81 -3.42 -4.39 -8.06
C ILE A 81 -2.21 -3.49 -7.74
N LEU A 82 -1.02 -3.87 -8.20
CA LEU A 82 0.19 -3.06 -8.00
C LEU A 82 0.15 -1.73 -8.76
N GLU A 83 -0.40 -1.73 -9.99
CA GLU A 83 -0.57 -0.54 -10.82
C GLU A 83 -1.61 0.40 -10.21
N ASP A 84 -2.77 -0.11 -9.80
CA ASP A 84 -3.84 0.67 -9.13
C ASP A 84 -3.33 1.34 -7.84
N ARG A 85 -2.32 0.76 -7.21
CA ARG A 85 -1.68 1.29 -6.00
C ARG A 85 -0.46 2.17 -6.29
N GLY A 86 -0.15 2.41 -7.57
CA GLY A 86 0.93 3.29 -7.98
C GLY A 86 2.35 2.76 -7.74
N LEU A 87 2.50 1.45 -7.52
CA LEU A 87 3.80 0.80 -7.30
C LEU A 87 4.53 0.47 -8.59
N ILE A 88 3.77 0.27 -9.66
CA ILE A 88 4.28 -0.01 -11.00
C ILE A 88 3.46 0.74 -12.05
N TYR A 89 3.97 0.79 -13.28
CA TYR A 89 3.22 1.23 -14.45
C TYR A 89 3.47 0.31 -15.65
N VAL A 90 2.44 0.16 -16.48
CA VAL A 90 2.52 -0.66 -17.70
C VAL A 90 2.79 0.25 -18.91
N LYS A 91 3.89 -0.01 -19.63
CA LYS A 91 4.18 0.64 -20.91
C LYS A 91 3.89 -0.35 -22.02
N THR A 92 2.79 -0.14 -22.75
CA THR A 92 2.33 -1.02 -23.83
C THR A 92 3.46 -1.34 -24.81
N GLY A 93 3.66 -2.64 -25.09
CA GLY A 93 4.73 -3.14 -25.97
C GLY A 93 6.14 -3.13 -25.37
N SER A 94 6.35 -2.50 -24.21
CA SER A 94 7.67 -2.40 -23.56
C SER A 94 7.78 -3.24 -22.29
N GLY A 95 6.70 -3.37 -21.53
CA GLY A 95 6.66 -4.16 -20.29
C GLY A 95 6.13 -3.40 -19.10
N VAL A 96 6.42 -3.92 -17.92
CA VAL A 96 6.04 -3.39 -16.61
C VAL A 96 7.27 -2.80 -15.95
N PHE A 97 7.14 -1.63 -15.35
CA PHE A 97 8.23 -0.88 -14.75
C PHE A 97 7.85 -0.43 -13.34
N ILE A 98 8.85 -0.28 -12.47
CA ILE A 98 8.65 0.28 -11.13
C ILE A 98 8.27 1.75 -11.26
N GLN A 99 7.19 2.15 -10.60
CA GLN A 99 6.74 3.53 -10.56
C GLN A 99 7.63 4.38 -9.66
N ASN A 100 7.91 5.61 -10.08
CA ASN A 100 8.44 6.63 -9.17
C ASN A 100 7.26 7.39 -8.56
N PRO A 101 6.91 7.16 -7.29
CA PRO A 101 5.77 7.81 -6.67
C PRO A 101 5.97 9.33 -6.50
N TYR A 102 7.20 9.83 -6.67
CA TYR A 102 7.56 11.22 -6.37
C TYR A 102 7.82 12.10 -7.60
N GLY A 103 7.85 11.52 -8.82
CA GLY A 103 8.29 12.23 -10.02
C GLY A 103 9.81 12.52 -10.02
N GLU A 104 10.30 13.07 -11.13
CA GLU A 104 11.75 13.22 -11.35
C GLU A 104 12.44 14.28 -10.47
N ASN A 105 11.68 15.15 -9.75
CA ASN A 105 12.24 16.38 -9.16
C ASN A 105 12.24 16.44 -7.63
N ASN A 106 11.77 15.40 -6.90
CA ASN A 106 11.70 15.42 -5.44
C ASN A 106 12.33 14.17 -4.83
N SER A 107 13.64 13.97 -4.99
CA SER A 107 14.35 12.94 -4.26
C SER A 107 14.91 13.50 -2.94
N PHE A 108 14.44 12.94 -1.84
CA PHE A 108 15.01 13.14 -0.51
C PHE A 108 15.51 11.79 -0.01
N THR A 109 16.79 11.65 0.23
CA THR A 109 17.39 10.40 0.71
C THR A 109 17.91 10.58 2.12
N VAL A 110 17.35 9.85 3.07
CA VAL A 110 17.91 9.71 4.43
C VAL A 110 18.68 8.38 4.49
N ARG A 111 19.96 8.43 4.76
CA ARG A 111 20.75 7.24 5.02
C ARG A 111 20.82 7.02 6.53
N LEU A 112 20.11 6.02 7.02
CA LEU A 112 20.17 5.59 8.40
C LEU A 112 21.23 4.49 8.53
N THR A 113 22.11 4.61 9.53
CA THR A 113 23.14 3.62 9.85
C THR A 113 23.12 3.34 11.34
N ASN A 114 23.35 2.08 11.72
CA ASN A 114 23.43 1.65 13.12
C ASN A 114 22.14 1.88 13.93
N PHE A 115 20.99 1.50 13.39
CA PHE A 115 19.71 1.55 14.09
C PHE A 115 19.22 0.14 14.44
N THR A 116 18.40 0.04 15.46
CA THR A 116 17.69 -1.16 15.85
C THR A 116 16.29 -1.19 15.22
N LEU A 117 15.70 -2.38 15.11
CA LEU A 117 14.30 -2.51 14.66
C LEU A 117 13.35 -1.70 15.56
N HIS A 118 13.61 -1.67 16.87
CA HIS A 118 12.81 -0.92 17.82
C HIS A 118 12.83 0.59 17.55
N GLU A 119 14.01 1.17 17.32
CA GLU A 119 14.16 2.59 16.97
C GLU A 119 13.43 2.95 15.66
N MET A 120 13.45 2.04 14.68
CA MET A 120 12.69 2.22 13.44
C MET A 120 11.17 2.21 13.70
N GLN A 121 10.68 1.30 14.54
CA GLN A 121 9.26 1.23 14.92
C GLN A 121 8.82 2.48 15.69
N GLU A 122 9.66 3.02 16.58
CA GLU A 122 9.37 4.26 17.29
C GLU A 122 9.28 5.46 16.35
N LEU A 123 10.23 5.56 15.40
CA LEU A 123 10.19 6.60 14.38
C LEU A 123 8.94 6.50 13.51
N GLN A 124 8.63 5.31 13.00
CA GLN A 124 7.44 5.07 12.18
C GLN A 124 6.16 5.44 12.96
N SER A 125 6.02 4.96 14.20
CA SER A 125 4.86 5.28 15.04
C SER A 125 4.67 6.79 15.24
N THR A 126 5.78 7.52 15.44
CA THR A 126 5.74 8.98 15.61
C THR A 126 5.27 9.68 14.32
N LEU A 127 5.78 9.23 13.16
CA LEU A 127 5.42 9.82 11.88
C LEU A 127 3.97 9.48 11.48
N ASP A 128 3.53 8.26 11.77
CA ASP A 128 2.15 7.81 11.55
C ASP A 128 1.16 8.65 12.38
N HIS A 129 1.48 8.91 13.64
CA HIS A 129 0.63 9.76 14.49
C HIS A 129 0.46 11.16 13.91
N GLN A 130 1.57 11.81 13.51
CA GLN A 130 1.52 13.12 12.88
C GLN A 130 0.79 13.08 11.52
N ALA A 131 0.92 11.99 10.77
CA ALA A 131 0.23 11.84 9.49
C ALA A 131 -1.28 11.70 9.67
N VAL A 132 -1.74 11.01 10.72
CA VAL A 132 -3.17 10.92 11.08
C VAL A 132 -3.73 12.30 11.38
N GLU A 133 -3.08 13.07 12.25
CA GLU A 133 -3.51 14.45 12.57
C GLU A 133 -3.60 15.31 11.30
N ASN A 134 -2.58 15.27 10.46
CA ASN A 134 -2.57 16.00 9.20
C ASN A 134 -3.69 15.55 8.26
N ALA A 135 -3.96 14.24 8.17
CA ALA A 135 -5.01 13.70 7.32
C ALA A 135 -6.41 14.07 7.82
N MET A 136 -6.61 14.10 9.15
CA MET A 136 -7.86 14.56 9.75
C MET A 136 -8.12 16.03 9.45
N GLU A 137 -7.10 16.88 9.55
CA GLU A 137 -7.20 18.31 9.30
C GLU A 137 -7.41 18.65 7.82
N ARG A 138 -6.65 18.00 6.91
CA ARG A 138 -6.49 18.43 5.50
C ARG A 138 -7.19 17.52 4.49
N GLY A 139 -7.55 16.30 4.88
CA GLY A 139 -8.17 15.32 3.99
C GLY A 139 -9.60 15.67 3.63
N THR A 140 -9.97 15.43 2.36
CA THR A 140 -11.37 15.49 1.95
C THR A 140 -12.16 14.30 2.48
N VAL A 141 -13.49 14.37 2.43
CA VAL A 141 -14.38 13.27 2.84
C VAL A 141 -14.09 12.01 2.01
N GLU A 142 -13.89 12.17 0.70
CA GLU A 142 -13.61 11.07 -0.22
C GLU A 142 -12.26 10.43 0.06
N GLU A 143 -11.22 11.23 0.35
CA GLU A 143 -9.89 10.75 0.70
C GLU A 143 -9.91 9.96 2.02
N LYS A 144 -10.59 10.49 3.04
CA LYS A 144 -10.79 9.80 4.32
C LYS A 144 -11.55 8.48 4.14
N GLN A 145 -12.58 8.45 3.29
CA GLN A 145 -13.34 7.24 3.00
C GLN A 145 -12.48 6.15 2.32
N GLN A 146 -11.58 6.54 1.42
CA GLN A 146 -10.62 5.61 0.80
C GLN A 146 -9.67 5.01 1.85
N LEU A 147 -9.19 5.83 2.81
CA LEU A 147 -8.34 5.36 3.89
C LEU A 147 -9.08 4.37 4.81
N ILE A 148 -10.33 4.67 5.17
CA ILE A 148 -11.19 3.76 5.95
C ILE A 148 -11.39 2.42 5.23
N SER A 149 -11.58 2.44 3.91
CA SER A 149 -11.74 1.23 3.11
C SER A 149 -10.49 0.35 3.15
N LEU A 150 -9.30 0.95 3.01
CA LEU A 150 -8.02 0.23 3.13
C LEU A 150 -7.85 -0.38 4.53
N ALA A 151 -8.09 0.40 5.58
CA ALA A 151 -7.99 -0.06 6.97
C ALA A 151 -8.98 -1.20 7.25
N SER A 152 -10.22 -1.10 6.77
CA SER A 152 -11.23 -2.15 6.94
C SER A 152 -10.83 -3.46 6.26
N GLU A 153 -10.17 -3.40 5.09
CA GLU A 153 -9.65 -4.57 4.39
C GLU A 153 -8.48 -5.22 5.16
N MET A 154 -7.59 -4.40 5.74
CA MET A 154 -6.50 -4.89 6.60
C MET A 154 -7.04 -5.60 7.85
N VAL A 155 -8.03 -5.00 8.52
CA VAL A 155 -8.68 -5.62 9.71
C VAL A 155 -9.36 -6.94 9.35
N ARG A 156 -10.03 -7.02 8.19
CA ARG A 156 -10.63 -8.25 7.70
C ARG A 156 -9.61 -9.35 7.47
N LEU A 157 -8.47 -9.04 6.82
CA LEU A 157 -7.39 -10.01 6.61
C LEU A 157 -6.77 -10.44 7.94
N ALA A 158 -6.57 -9.52 8.88
CA ALA A 158 -6.03 -9.84 10.20
C ALA A 158 -6.94 -10.80 10.99
N SER A 159 -8.27 -10.70 10.83
CA SER A 159 -9.23 -11.63 11.42
C SER A 159 -9.06 -13.07 10.91
N ASP A 160 -8.56 -13.23 9.69
CA ASP A 160 -8.23 -14.52 9.08
C ASP A 160 -6.76 -14.94 9.32
N ASN A 161 -6.04 -14.27 10.24
CA ASN A 161 -4.59 -14.40 10.47
C ASN A 161 -3.77 -14.22 9.19
N LEU A 162 -4.23 -13.38 8.26
CA LEU A 162 -3.53 -13.02 7.04
C LEU A 162 -2.97 -11.60 7.17
N TYR A 163 -1.80 -11.39 6.57
CA TYR A 163 -1.17 -10.08 6.44
C TYR A 163 -0.84 -9.81 4.97
N SER A 164 -1.01 -8.58 4.51
CA SER A 164 -0.61 -8.15 3.17
C SER A 164 0.30 -6.93 3.27
N HIS A 165 1.55 -7.10 2.88
CA HIS A 165 2.53 -6.00 2.78
C HIS A 165 2.06 -4.89 1.83
N ILE A 166 1.34 -5.25 0.78
CA ILE A 166 0.82 -4.29 -0.21
C ILE A 166 -0.29 -3.44 0.39
N LEU A 167 -1.20 -4.04 1.17
CA LEU A 167 -2.25 -3.27 1.83
C LEU A 167 -1.68 -2.35 2.89
N ASP A 168 -0.74 -2.83 3.68
CA ASP A 168 -0.03 -2.05 4.70
C ASP A 168 0.68 -0.85 4.06
N HIS A 169 1.50 -1.09 3.04
CA HIS A 169 2.17 -0.03 2.28
C HIS A 169 1.17 0.97 1.66
N SER A 170 0.07 0.47 1.10
CA SER A 170 -0.93 1.34 0.48
C SER A 170 -1.68 2.19 1.48
N PHE A 171 -1.97 1.65 2.67
CA PHE A 171 -2.58 2.41 3.76
C PHE A 171 -1.66 3.56 4.19
N HIS A 172 -0.41 3.27 4.51
CA HIS A 172 0.55 4.28 4.93
C HIS A 172 0.83 5.31 3.83
N SER A 173 1.07 4.87 2.60
CA SER A 173 1.27 5.78 1.46
C SER A 173 0.08 6.72 1.27
N LYS A 174 -1.16 6.20 1.35
CA LYS A 174 -2.37 7.01 1.25
C LYS A 174 -2.52 7.98 2.42
N LEU A 175 -2.24 7.54 3.65
CA LEU A 175 -2.27 8.37 4.85
C LEU A 175 -1.33 9.57 4.72
N TYR A 176 -0.07 9.34 4.33
CA TYR A 176 0.91 10.40 4.14
C TYR A 176 0.57 11.34 2.98
N GLN A 177 -0.01 10.79 1.90
CA GLN A 177 -0.48 11.59 0.77
C GLN A 177 -1.59 12.57 1.19
N ILE A 178 -2.58 12.09 1.95
CA ILE A 178 -3.69 12.91 2.45
C ILE A 178 -3.18 13.99 3.39
N GLY A 179 -2.21 13.68 4.23
CA GLY A 179 -1.59 14.62 5.16
C GLY A 179 -0.86 15.78 4.47
N ARG A 180 -0.60 15.70 3.15
CA ARG A 180 0.03 16.75 2.32
C ARG A 180 1.30 17.32 2.93
N ASN A 181 2.07 16.49 3.61
CA ASN A 181 3.38 16.85 4.14
C ASN A 181 4.48 16.36 3.19
N SER A 182 5.08 17.30 2.45
CA SER A 182 6.09 16.99 1.43
C SER A 182 7.41 16.44 1.99
N VAL A 183 7.59 16.46 3.30
CA VAL A 183 8.78 15.91 3.97
C VAL A 183 8.52 14.50 4.51
N ILE A 184 7.38 14.29 5.18
CA ILE A 184 7.04 12.99 5.78
C ILE A 184 6.78 11.94 4.71
N HIS A 185 6.03 12.29 3.66
CA HIS A 185 5.67 11.35 2.59
C HIS A 185 6.89 10.66 1.94
N PRO A 186 7.98 11.36 1.53
CA PRO A 186 9.17 10.72 0.96
C PRO A 186 10.04 9.95 1.95
N LEU A 187 9.83 10.07 3.25
CA LEU A 187 10.65 9.38 4.25
C LEU A 187 10.26 7.91 4.45
N ILE A 188 9.04 7.54 4.07
CA ILE A 188 8.43 6.27 4.48
C ILE A 188 7.98 5.41 3.31
N VAL A 189 7.82 5.98 2.13
CA VAL A 189 7.45 5.27 0.88
C VAL A 189 8.71 5.00 0.02
#